data_b6250db0257ad4a737514382bd17a9b2
#
_entry.id   b6250db0257ad4a737514382bd17a9b2
#
_cell.length_a   1.000
_cell.length_b   1.000
_cell.length_c   1.000
_cell.angle_alpha   90.00
_cell.angle_beta   90.00
_cell.angle_gamma   90.00
#
_symmetry.space_group_name_H-M   'P 1'
#
loop_
_entity.id
_entity.type
_entity.pdbx_description
1 polymer ?
#
loop_
_entity_poly.entity_id
_entity_poly.type
_entity_poly.pdbx_seq_one_letter_code
_entity_poly.pdbx_strand_id
1 'polypeptide(L)'
;MMIHGTHNADVDDRNKDVLIYVNGELFPRDEAKISVFDSGYLVGDGVWEAMRLYEGKLAFLDLHLNRLWDGSKAVGMDLGFDSCLLYPCP
;
A
#
# COMPACT_ATOMS: atom_id res chain seq x y z
N MET A 1 6.73 -10.40 27.04
CA MET A 1 6.97 -8.96 27.25
C MET A 1 6.52 -8.18 26.03
N MET A 2 5.68 -7.19 26.21
CA MET A 2 5.24 -6.34 25.12
C MET A 2 6.20 -5.15 24.99
N ILE A 3 6.76 -4.97 23.78
CA ILE A 3 7.64 -3.85 23.49
C ILE A 3 6.81 -2.81 22.74
N HIS A 4 6.70 -1.62 23.29
CA HIS A 4 6.07 -0.48 22.64
C HIS A 4 7.13 0.38 21.96
N GLY A 5 7.00 0.58 20.67
CA GLY A 5 7.85 1.45 19.88
C GLY A 5 7.01 2.38 18.99
N THR A 6 7.69 3.25 18.28
CA THR A 6 7.05 4.20 17.35
C THR A 6 6.30 3.52 16.21
N HIS A 7 6.59 2.25 15.95
CA HIS A 7 5.97 1.47 14.89
C HIS A 7 4.78 0.63 15.34
N ASN A 8 4.49 0.61 16.64
CA ASN A 8 3.32 -0.08 17.18
C ASN A 8 2.13 0.86 17.17
N ALA A 9 1.29 0.71 16.16
CA ALA A 9 0.05 1.46 16.07
C ALA A 9 -1.08 0.68 16.73
N ASP A 10 -1.93 1.38 17.48
CA ASP A 10 -3.15 0.79 18.00
C ASP A 10 -4.11 0.46 16.86
N VAL A 11 -4.83 -0.63 17.01
CA VAL A 11 -5.82 -1.05 16.04
C VAL A 11 -7.07 -0.17 16.17
N ASP A 12 -7.43 0.50 15.09
CA ASP A 12 -8.68 1.25 15.02
C ASP A 12 -9.81 0.29 14.63
N ASP A 13 -10.85 0.23 15.46
CA ASP A 13 -12.01 -0.66 15.21
C ASP A 13 -12.71 -0.37 13.89
N ARG A 14 -12.58 0.83 13.34
CA ARG A 14 -13.13 1.17 12.02
C ARG A 14 -12.48 0.37 10.90
N ASN A 15 -11.28 -0.17 11.14
CA ASN A 15 -10.50 -0.93 10.15
C ASN A 15 -10.63 -2.44 10.31
N LYS A 16 -11.47 -2.93 11.22
CA LYS A 16 -11.57 -4.37 11.49
C LYS A 16 -12.06 -5.20 10.31
N ASP A 17 -12.91 -4.63 9.47
CA ASP A 17 -13.54 -5.32 8.34
C ASP A 17 -12.95 -4.92 6.98
N VAL A 18 -11.80 -4.22 6.95
CA VAL A 18 -11.17 -3.84 5.69
C VAL A 18 -10.64 -5.05 4.95
N LEU A 19 -10.70 -4.98 3.62
CA LEU A 19 -10.05 -5.93 2.75
C LEU A 19 -8.74 -5.33 2.24
N ILE A 20 -7.70 -6.15 2.21
CA ILE A 20 -6.37 -5.74 1.79
C ILE A 20 -5.96 -6.55 0.57
N TYR A 21 -5.57 -5.85 -0.49
CA TYR A 21 -5.09 -6.46 -1.71
C TYR A 21 -3.60 -6.77 -1.60
N VAL A 22 -3.25 -8.06 -1.76
CA VAL A 22 -1.85 -8.51 -1.73
C VAL A 22 -1.64 -9.46 -2.90
N ASN A 23 -0.75 -9.12 -3.81
CA ASN A 23 -0.33 -9.98 -4.93
C ASN A 23 -1.50 -10.57 -5.74
N GLY A 24 -2.50 -9.77 -6.04
CA GLY A 24 -3.61 -10.20 -6.90
C GLY A 24 -4.83 -10.74 -6.17
N GLU A 25 -4.80 -10.83 -4.84
CA GLU A 25 -5.91 -11.35 -4.05
C GLU A 25 -6.30 -10.38 -2.94
N LEU A 26 -7.58 -10.42 -2.58
CA LEU A 26 -8.11 -9.68 -1.45
C LEU A 26 -8.13 -10.58 -0.21
N PHE A 27 -7.64 -10.06 0.89
CA PHE A 27 -7.58 -10.75 2.17
C PHE A 27 -8.24 -9.94 3.27
N PRO A 28 -8.91 -10.60 4.24
CA PRO A 28 -9.24 -9.96 5.49
C PRO A 28 -7.97 -9.45 6.18
N ARG A 29 -8.13 -8.43 7.00
CA ARG A 29 -7.02 -7.76 7.66
C ARG A 29 -6.00 -8.70 8.31
N ASP A 30 -6.48 -9.68 9.09
CA ASP A 30 -5.59 -10.56 9.87
C ASP A 30 -4.90 -11.63 9.01
N GLU A 31 -5.34 -11.79 7.77
CA GLU A 31 -4.80 -12.77 6.82
C GLU A 31 -3.90 -12.12 5.75
N ALA A 32 -3.86 -10.79 5.69
CA ALA A 32 -3.02 -10.06 4.75
C ALA A 32 -1.56 -10.05 5.24
N LYS A 33 -0.73 -10.87 4.61
CA LYS A 33 0.65 -11.09 5.02
C LYS A 33 1.57 -11.08 3.81
N ILE A 34 2.82 -10.70 4.06
CA ILE A 34 3.90 -10.79 3.08
C ILE A 34 4.97 -11.74 3.59
N SER A 35 5.80 -12.24 2.68
CA SER A 35 6.94 -13.09 3.04
C SER A 35 7.99 -12.29 3.80
N VAL A 36 8.62 -12.90 4.80
CA VAL A 36 9.79 -12.32 5.46
C VAL A 36 11.01 -12.27 4.54
N PHE A 37 10.98 -12.94 3.40
CA PHE A 37 12.02 -12.89 2.38
C PHE A 37 11.74 -11.83 1.30
N ASP A 38 10.65 -11.08 1.41
CA ASP A 38 10.37 -9.97 0.50
C ASP A 38 11.47 -8.91 0.60
N SER A 39 11.92 -8.41 -0.56
CA SER A 39 13.01 -7.43 -0.60
C SER A 39 12.66 -6.12 0.10
N GLY A 40 11.38 -5.75 0.12
CA GLY A 40 10.91 -4.59 0.87
C GLY A 40 11.13 -4.75 2.36
N TYR A 41 10.89 -5.94 2.90
CA TYR A 41 11.13 -6.24 4.30
C TYR A 41 12.63 -6.38 4.62
N LEU A 42 13.36 -7.12 3.79
CA LEU A 42 14.78 -7.43 4.07
C LEU A 42 15.71 -6.24 3.89
N VAL A 43 15.52 -5.46 2.83
CA VAL A 43 16.47 -4.42 2.42
C VAL A 43 15.81 -3.05 2.17
N GLY A 44 14.54 -2.92 2.46
CA GLY A 44 13.83 -1.67 2.26
C GLY A 44 13.57 -1.31 0.79
N ASP A 45 13.62 -2.29 -0.11
CA ASP A 45 13.38 -2.08 -1.53
C ASP A 45 11.88 -1.98 -1.79
N GLY A 46 11.39 -0.76 -1.87
CA GLY A 46 9.96 -0.54 -2.06
C GLY A 46 9.61 0.92 -2.29
N VAL A 47 8.40 1.13 -2.74
CA VAL A 47 7.78 2.45 -2.86
C VAL A 47 6.38 2.38 -2.28
N TRP A 48 5.89 3.50 -1.76
CA TRP A 48 4.54 3.54 -1.20
C TRP A 48 3.91 4.91 -1.39
N GLU A 49 2.60 4.94 -1.37
CA GLU A 49 1.80 6.15 -1.35
C GLU A 49 0.62 5.98 -0.41
N ALA A 50 0.21 7.05 0.23
CA ALA A 50 -1.00 7.12 1.02
C ALA A 50 -1.88 8.25 0.48
N MET A 51 -3.15 7.94 0.26
CA MET A 51 -4.12 8.90 -0.27
C MET A 51 -5.26 9.06 0.72
N ARG A 52 -5.71 10.30 0.89
CA ARG A 52 -6.85 10.58 1.73
C ARG A 52 -8.13 10.42 0.93
N LEU A 53 -9.08 9.68 1.50
CA LEU A 53 -10.44 9.62 0.98
C LEU A 53 -11.24 10.76 1.61
N TYR A 54 -11.82 11.62 0.77
CA TYR A 54 -12.64 12.74 1.21
C TYR A 54 -13.93 12.79 0.39
N GLU A 55 -15.06 12.71 1.06
CA GLU A 55 -16.39 12.73 0.44
C GLU A 55 -16.52 11.72 -0.74
N GLY A 56 -16.00 10.52 -0.55
CA GLY A 56 -16.05 9.45 -1.56
C GLY A 56 -15.04 9.58 -2.70
N LYS A 57 -14.12 10.54 -2.62
CA LYS A 57 -13.11 10.75 -3.65
C LYS A 57 -11.71 10.70 -3.07
N LEU A 58 -10.78 10.13 -3.83
CA LEU A 58 -9.37 10.12 -3.46
C LEU A 58 -8.76 11.49 -3.78
N ALA A 59 -8.22 12.14 -2.73
CA ALA A 59 -7.61 13.47 -2.87
C ALA A 59 -6.28 13.36 -3.62
N PHE A 60 -6.08 14.23 -4.62
CA PHE A 60 -4.83 14.34 -5.39
C PHE A 60 -4.39 13.02 -6.01
N LEU A 61 -5.33 12.22 -6.49
CA LEU A 61 -5.05 10.88 -7.03
C LEU A 61 -3.96 10.90 -8.10
N ASP A 62 -4.06 11.79 -9.09
CA ASP A 62 -3.10 11.84 -10.20
C ASP A 62 -1.69 12.17 -9.72
N LEU A 63 -1.55 13.10 -8.78
CA LEU A 63 -0.26 13.46 -8.20
C LEU A 63 0.36 12.31 -7.43
N HIS A 64 -0.44 11.59 -6.64
CA HIS A 64 0.03 10.42 -5.89
C HIS A 64 0.46 9.29 -6.82
N LEU A 65 -0.32 8.99 -7.85
CA LEU A 65 0.03 7.95 -8.81
C LEU A 65 1.27 8.31 -9.61
N ASN A 66 1.41 9.54 -10.06
CA ASN A 66 2.62 9.99 -10.76
C ASN A 66 3.86 9.83 -9.87
N ARG A 67 3.77 10.20 -8.60
CA ARG A 67 4.87 10.04 -7.66
C ARG A 67 5.21 8.56 -7.40
N LEU A 68 4.20 7.70 -7.33
CA LEU A 68 4.42 6.26 -7.16
C LEU A 68 5.20 5.68 -8.34
N TRP A 69 4.80 6.01 -9.57
CA TRP A 69 5.48 5.53 -10.77
C TRP A 69 6.88 6.12 -10.93
N ASP A 70 7.06 7.41 -10.63
CA ASP A 70 8.39 8.03 -10.66
C ASP A 70 9.31 7.41 -9.61
N GLY A 71 8.80 7.15 -8.41
CA GLY A 71 9.54 6.47 -7.36
C GLY A 71 9.93 5.05 -7.76
N SER A 72 9.03 4.31 -8.40
CA SER A 72 9.32 2.95 -8.87
C SER A 72 10.43 2.95 -9.92
N LYS A 73 10.44 3.89 -10.84
CA LYS A 73 11.51 4.04 -11.83
C LYS A 73 12.84 4.37 -11.16
N ALA A 74 12.82 5.24 -10.16
CA ALA A 74 14.05 5.66 -9.46
C ALA A 74 14.74 4.49 -8.75
N VAL A 75 13.99 3.51 -8.27
CA VAL A 75 14.53 2.31 -7.61
C VAL A 75 14.63 1.10 -8.55
N GLY A 76 14.35 1.29 -9.84
CA GLY A 76 14.46 0.22 -10.83
C GLY A 76 13.37 -0.85 -10.73
N MET A 77 12.22 -0.50 -10.16
CA MET A 77 11.11 -1.42 -9.95
C MET A 77 10.08 -1.29 -11.07
N ASP A 78 9.74 -2.42 -11.71
CA ASP A 78 8.61 -2.49 -12.63
C ASP A 78 7.37 -2.93 -11.84
N LEU A 79 6.35 -2.09 -11.81
CA LEU A 79 5.10 -2.41 -11.10
C LEU A 79 4.26 -3.48 -11.81
N GLY A 80 4.52 -3.74 -13.09
CA GLY A 80 3.85 -4.80 -13.83
C GLY A 80 2.43 -4.48 -14.26
N PHE A 81 1.94 -3.27 -14.00
CA PHE A 81 0.61 -2.82 -14.40
C PHE A 81 0.60 -1.29 -14.58
N ASP A 82 -0.42 -0.76 -15.23
CA ASP A 82 -0.61 0.68 -15.33
C ASP A 82 -1.58 1.20 -14.24
N SER A 83 -1.70 2.52 -14.15
CA SER A 83 -2.53 3.16 -13.13
C SER A 83 -4.02 2.82 -13.25
N CYS A 84 -4.50 2.41 -14.43
CA CYS A 84 -5.90 2.05 -14.65
C CYS A 84 -6.31 0.80 -13.86
N LEU A 85 -5.36 -0.04 -13.46
CA LEU A 85 -5.63 -1.19 -12.63
C LEU A 85 -5.96 -0.80 -11.19
N LEU A 86 -5.37 0.28 -10.70
CA LEU A 86 -5.60 0.78 -9.34
C LEU A 86 -6.86 1.65 -9.25
N TYR A 87 -7.17 2.35 -10.32
CA TYR A 87 -8.32 3.24 -10.39
C TYR A 87 -8.86 3.26 -11.81
N PRO A 88 -10.20 3.16 -12.02
CA PRO A 88 -10.78 3.12 -13.35
C PRO A 88 -10.37 4.35 -14.17
N CYS A 89 -9.79 4.09 -15.35
CA CYS A 89 -9.52 5.16 -16.30
C CYS A 89 -10.81 5.53 -17.06
N PRO A 90 -10.97 6.82 -17.36
CA PRO A 90 -12.12 7.26 -18.18
C PRO A 90 -12.06 6.71 -19.59
#